data_c67338d30d31e3109d888ef5a93950de
#
_entry.id   c67338d30d31e3109d888ef5a93950de
#
_cell.length_a   1.000
_cell.length_b   1.000
_cell.length_c   1.000
_cell.angle_alpha   90.00
_cell.angle_beta   90.00
_cell.angle_gamma   90.00
#
_symmetry.space_group_name_H-M   'P 1'
#
loop_
_entity.id
_entity.type
_entity.pdbx_description
1 polymer ?
#
loop_
_entity_poly.entity_id
_entity_poly.type
_entity_poly.pdbx_seq_one_letter_code
_entity_poly.pdbx_strand_id
1 'polypeptide(L)'
;MIVVCGEALIDVIHNGDGTQRSVPGGGPFNTARALARLGVPTTFLGRLSNDVFGRELAALLVSDGASLELASVGSEPTTIAVAEVDSAGLAEYEFLVEGTSAPNLTRDMVPERLGPEIKAIHLGTLGLALEPMATTLVELVRREHDGRVVMIDPNIRLGLASEGEYRDRLREMISQSAIVKASDADLAWLYPGMSYEDAADRILGEGARLVVVTLGAQGAFAAHRGFHVAVDAVKVVVVDTIGAGDAFGAALLAWLHDHDAIQPDLHLEKEEVKGALEYSCLAAALTCARAGADPPWKSEMTARESR
;
A
#
# COMPACT_ATOMS: atom_id res chain seq x y z
N MET A 1 13.57 10.19 2.38
CA MET A 1 13.41 8.73 2.08
C MET A 1 12.13 8.22 2.70
N ILE A 2 11.46 7.27 2.05
CA ILE A 2 10.27 6.57 2.57
C ILE A 2 10.62 5.09 2.73
N VAL A 3 10.28 4.48 3.88
CA VAL A 3 10.34 3.05 4.06
C VAL A 3 8.97 2.43 3.82
N VAL A 4 8.92 1.39 2.99
CA VAL A 4 7.71 0.61 2.71
C VAL A 4 7.87 -0.76 3.34
N CYS A 5 6.96 -1.11 4.25
CA CYS A 5 7.07 -2.27 5.11
C CYS A 5 5.97 -3.30 4.80
N GLY A 6 6.34 -4.56 4.69
CA GLY A 6 5.39 -5.66 4.56
C GLY A 6 5.82 -6.74 3.58
N GLU A 7 4.83 -7.37 2.93
CA GLU A 7 5.02 -8.51 2.07
C GLU A 7 5.50 -8.17 0.65
N ALA A 8 6.25 -9.11 0.09
CA ALA A 8 6.47 -9.31 -1.34
C ALA A 8 6.16 -10.79 -1.64
N LEU A 9 5.40 -11.06 -2.68
CA LEU A 9 4.87 -12.38 -2.99
C LEU A 9 4.72 -12.59 -4.50
N ILE A 10 4.33 -13.78 -4.89
CA ILE A 10 3.93 -14.09 -6.27
C ILE A 10 2.44 -14.38 -6.31
N ASP A 11 1.71 -13.65 -7.15
CA ASP A 11 0.33 -13.96 -7.50
C ASP A 11 0.32 -15.02 -8.64
N VAL A 12 -0.25 -16.17 -8.37
CA VAL A 12 -0.50 -17.23 -9.37
C VAL A 12 -1.96 -17.13 -9.78
N ILE A 13 -2.20 -16.68 -11.00
CA ILE A 13 -3.54 -16.43 -11.51
C ILE A 13 -3.94 -17.57 -12.43
N HIS A 14 -4.99 -18.29 -12.04
CA HIS A 14 -5.63 -19.30 -12.86
C HIS A 14 -6.82 -18.68 -13.60
N ASN A 15 -6.73 -18.60 -14.90
CA ASN A 15 -7.81 -18.04 -15.72
C ASN A 15 -8.86 -19.13 -16.02
N GLY A 16 -10.10 -18.72 -16.20
CA GLY A 16 -11.23 -19.62 -16.53
C GLY A 16 -11.06 -20.38 -17.87
N ASP A 17 -10.08 -20.02 -18.71
CA ASP A 17 -9.71 -20.72 -19.94
C ASP A 17 -8.66 -21.83 -19.73
N GLY A 18 -8.25 -22.07 -18.49
CA GLY A 18 -7.23 -23.06 -18.11
C GLY A 18 -5.79 -22.58 -18.25
N THR A 19 -5.55 -21.33 -18.62
CA THR A 19 -4.20 -20.76 -18.62
C THR A 19 -3.81 -20.30 -17.21
N GLN A 20 -2.51 -20.32 -16.92
CA GLN A 20 -1.93 -19.89 -15.65
C GLN A 20 -0.81 -18.89 -15.92
N ARG A 21 -0.75 -17.85 -15.11
CA ARG A 21 0.39 -16.90 -15.09
C ARG A 21 0.84 -16.63 -13.65
N SER A 22 2.14 -16.43 -13.47
CA SER A 22 2.73 -15.99 -12.20
C SER A 22 3.20 -14.55 -12.37
N VAL A 23 2.81 -13.67 -11.45
CA VAL A 23 3.18 -12.26 -11.49
C VAL A 23 3.67 -11.81 -10.12
N PRO A 24 4.71 -10.97 -10.05
CA PRO A 24 5.13 -10.32 -8.82
C PRO A 24 4.02 -9.46 -8.22
N GLY A 25 3.83 -9.59 -6.90
CA GLY A 25 2.74 -8.92 -6.17
C GLY A 25 3.04 -8.66 -4.70
N GLY A 26 2.02 -8.27 -3.98
CA GLY A 26 2.08 -7.77 -2.60
C GLY A 26 1.90 -6.26 -2.55
N GLY A 27 0.96 -5.77 -1.73
CA GLY A 27 0.67 -4.34 -1.66
C GLY A 27 1.90 -3.48 -1.36
N PRO A 28 2.67 -3.76 -0.31
CA PRO A 28 3.90 -3.03 0.00
C PRO A 28 4.97 -3.15 -1.09
N PHE A 29 5.12 -4.33 -1.71
CA PHE A 29 6.04 -4.50 -2.83
C PHE A 29 5.67 -3.60 -4.01
N ASN A 30 4.41 -3.57 -4.40
CA ASN A 30 3.91 -2.72 -5.48
C ASN A 30 4.07 -1.24 -5.15
N THR A 31 3.77 -0.84 -3.91
CA THR A 31 3.94 0.55 -3.44
C THR A 31 5.40 0.98 -3.46
N ALA A 32 6.34 0.12 -3.03
CA ALA A 32 7.77 0.44 -3.06
C ALA A 32 8.28 0.67 -4.50
N ARG A 33 7.88 -0.19 -5.44
CA ARG A 33 8.18 -0.04 -6.87
C ARG A 33 7.62 1.26 -7.44
N ALA A 34 6.35 1.54 -7.13
CA ALA A 34 5.67 2.75 -7.61
C ALA A 34 6.36 4.03 -7.08
N LEU A 35 6.67 4.10 -5.78
CA LEU A 35 7.39 5.23 -5.19
C LEU A 35 8.76 5.44 -5.86
N ALA A 36 9.53 4.38 -6.05
CA ALA A 36 10.84 4.45 -6.66
C ALA A 36 10.76 4.93 -8.12
N ARG A 37 9.81 4.43 -8.92
CA ARG A 37 9.54 4.88 -10.30
C ARG A 37 9.10 6.35 -10.37
N LEU A 38 8.41 6.83 -9.34
CA LEU A 38 8.04 8.24 -9.20
C LEU A 38 9.21 9.12 -8.71
N GLY A 39 10.39 8.55 -8.52
CA GLY A 39 11.62 9.27 -8.18
C GLY A 39 11.77 9.59 -6.69
N VAL A 40 10.99 8.97 -5.83
CA VAL A 40 11.10 9.14 -4.38
C VAL A 40 12.17 8.19 -3.83
N PRO A 41 13.16 8.65 -3.05
CA PRO A 41 14.09 7.78 -2.35
C PRO A 41 13.33 6.79 -1.46
N THR A 42 13.37 5.50 -1.81
CA THR A 42 12.54 4.44 -1.22
C THR A 42 13.40 3.27 -0.77
N THR A 43 13.10 2.70 0.39
CA THR A 43 13.67 1.42 0.84
C THR A 43 12.56 0.46 1.22
N PHE A 44 12.74 -0.82 0.89
CA PHE A 44 11.81 -1.88 1.25
C PHE A 44 12.26 -2.55 2.55
N LEU A 45 11.33 -2.71 3.49
CA LEU A 45 11.51 -3.44 4.75
C LEU A 45 10.55 -4.62 4.77
N GLY A 46 11.07 -5.80 4.55
CA GLY A 46 10.32 -7.05 4.51
C GLY A 46 11.27 -8.23 4.45
N ARG A 47 10.72 -9.45 4.48
CA ARG A 47 11.51 -10.67 4.35
C ARG A 47 11.30 -11.29 2.98
N LEU A 48 12.40 -11.43 2.22
CA LEU A 48 12.43 -12.07 0.91
C LEU A 48 13.00 -13.49 1.03
N SER A 49 12.65 -14.33 0.07
CA SER A 49 13.27 -15.65 -0.11
C SER A 49 14.57 -15.56 -0.92
N ASN A 50 15.47 -16.51 -0.73
CA ASN A 50 16.62 -16.73 -1.61
C ASN A 50 16.31 -17.68 -2.80
N ASP A 51 15.05 -18.10 -2.98
CA ASP A 51 14.62 -18.92 -4.12
C ASP A 51 14.56 -18.11 -5.44
N VAL A 52 14.08 -18.72 -6.51
CA VAL A 52 13.99 -18.06 -7.83
C VAL A 52 13.07 -16.86 -7.78
N PHE A 53 11.90 -16.99 -7.16
CA PHE A 53 10.90 -15.93 -7.06
C PHE A 53 11.35 -14.79 -6.14
N GLY A 54 11.96 -15.10 -4.99
CA GLY A 54 12.48 -14.08 -4.10
C GLY A 54 13.59 -13.24 -4.74
N ARG A 55 14.46 -13.87 -5.55
CA ARG A 55 15.47 -13.15 -6.35
C ARG A 55 14.85 -12.28 -7.45
N GLU A 56 13.77 -12.74 -8.09
CA GLU A 56 13.02 -11.96 -9.08
C GLU A 56 12.41 -10.71 -8.42
N LEU A 57 11.73 -10.87 -7.28
CA LEU A 57 11.15 -9.75 -6.51
C LEU A 57 12.23 -8.74 -6.10
N ALA A 58 13.37 -9.21 -5.58
CA ALA A 58 14.49 -8.34 -5.23
C ALA A 58 15.04 -7.58 -6.44
N ALA A 59 15.21 -8.27 -7.58
CA ALA A 59 15.70 -7.65 -8.80
C ALA A 59 14.77 -6.58 -9.35
N LEU A 60 13.46 -6.78 -9.27
CA LEU A 60 12.45 -5.79 -9.68
C LEU A 60 12.47 -4.54 -8.79
N LEU A 61 12.55 -4.71 -7.47
CA LEU A 61 12.68 -3.57 -6.54
C LEU A 61 13.92 -2.73 -6.89
N VAL A 62 15.06 -3.38 -7.07
CA VAL A 62 16.32 -2.68 -7.39
C VAL A 62 16.26 -2.03 -8.78
N SER A 63 15.70 -2.71 -9.79
CA SER A 63 15.61 -2.17 -11.15
C SER A 63 14.69 -0.95 -11.23
N ASP A 64 13.67 -0.88 -10.38
CA ASP A 64 12.77 0.26 -10.28
C ASP A 64 13.36 1.40 -9.41
N GLY A 65 14.50 1.17 -8.72
CA GLY A 65 15.24 2.16 -7.94
C GLY A 65 15.01 2.11 -6.43
N ALA A 66 14.33 1.08 -5.91
CA ALA A 66 14.17 0.90 -4.46
C ALA A 66 15.42 0.26 -3.84
N SER A 67 15.81 0.72 -2.64
CA SER A 67 16.86 0.11 -1.83
C SER A 67 16.35 -1.13 -1.10
N LEU A 68 17.23 -2.11 -0.91
CA LEU A 68 16.99 -3.32 -0.11
C LEU A 68 17.79 -3.34 1.19
N GLU A 69 18.38 -2.21 1.62
CA GLU A 69 19.23 -2.15 2.82
C GLU A 69 18.49 -2.58 4.10
N LEU A 70 17.16 -2.45 4.14
CA LEU A 70 16.33 -2.87 5.26
C LEU A 70 15.60 -4.20 5.01
N ALA A 71 15.80 -4.82 3.86
CA ALA A 71 15.21 -6.13 3.56
C ALA A 71 16.05 -7.25 4.18
N SER A 72 15.38 -8.24 4.77
CA SER A 72 16.01 -9.49 5.20
C SER A 72 15.82 -10.58 4.15
N VAL A 73 16.74 -11.53 4.06
CA VAL A 73 16.66 -12.66 3.12
C VAL A 73 16.76 -13.97 3.88
N GLY A 74 15.85 -14.88 3.61
CA GLY A 74 15.79 -16.19 4.22
C GLY A 74 15.79 -17.34 3.23
N SER A 75 15.79 -18.58 3.75
CA SER A 75 15.70 -19.80 2.98
C SER A 75 14.29 -20.37 2.87
N GLU A 76 13.33 -19.76 3.53
CA GLU A 76 11.92 -20.10 3.41
C GLU A 76 11.44 -19.84 1.98
N PRO A 77 10.52 -20.65 1.41
CA PRO A 77 10.01 -20.41 0.08
C PRO A 77 9.27 -19.05 0.00
N THR A 78 9.27 -18.47 -1.19
CA THR A 78 8.50 -17.24 -1.46
C THR A 78 7.02 -17.48 -1.17
N THR A 79 6.37 -16.52 -0.53
CA THR A 79 4.91 -16.51 -0.30
C THR A 79 4.18 -16.46 -1.64
N ILE A 80 3.12 -17.24 -1.76
CA ILE A 80 2.29 -17.31 -2.97
C ILE A 80 0.84 -16.98 -2.62
N ALA A 81 0.21 -16.15 -3.44
CA ALA A 81 -1.23 -15.99 -3.48
C ALA A 81 -1.75 -16.65 -4.77
N VAL A 82 -2.76 -17.49 -4.64
CA VAL A 82 -3.43 -18.14 -5.78
C VAL A 82 -4.75 -17.44 -6.02
N ALA A 83 -4.96 -16.92 -7.21
CA ALA A 83 -6.20 -16.29 -7.64
C ALA A 83 -6.91 -17.22 -8.64
N GLU A 84 -8.08 -17.73 -8.25
CA GLU A 84 -8.98 -18.46 -9.14
C GLU A 84 -9.96 -17.45 -9.74
N VAL A 85 -9.88 -17.21 -11.05
CA VAL A 85 -10.76 -16.29 -11.76
C VAL A 85 -11.89 -17.10 -12.39
N ASP A 86 -13.13 -16.82 -11.94
CA ASP A 86 -14.32 -17.47 -12.47
C ASP A 86 -14.70 -16.96 -13.88
N SER A 87 -15.72 -17.57 -14.47
CA SER A 87 -16.24 -17.19 -15.80
C SER A 87 -16.89 -15.80 -15.84
N ALA A 88 -17.19 -15.18 -14.67
CA ALA A 88 -17.70 -13.83 -14.55
C ALA A 88 -16.56 -12.80 -14.34
N GLY A 89 -15.29 -13.26 -14.22
CA GLY A 89 -14.13 -12.42 -13.98
C GLY A 89 -13.92 -12.06 -12.51
N LEU A 90 -14.62 -12.72 -11.58
CA LEU A 90 -14.40 -12.56 -10.14
C LEU A 90 -13.22 -13.44 -9.70
N ALA A 91 -12.29 -12.87 -8.94
CA ALA A 91 -11.15 -13.58 -8.39
C ALA A 91 -11.40 -13.97 -6.93
N GLU A 92 -11.23 -15.25 -6.61
CA GLU A 92 -11.15 -15.76 -5.24
C GLU A 92 -9.68 -16.02 -4.92
N TYR A 93 -9.21 -15.54 -3.76
CA TYR A 93 -7.79 -15.63 -3.38
C TYR A 93 -7.59 -16.67 -2.28
N GLU A 94 -6.61 -17.55 -2.49
CA GLU A 94 -6.03 -18.41 -1.47
C GLU A 94 -4.58 -17.99 -1.22
N PHE A 95 -4.21 -17.81 0.05
CA PHE A 95 -2.86 -17.39 0.42
C PHE A 95 -2.09 -18.55 1.04
N LEU A 96 -1.04 -19.01 0.35
CA LEU A 96 -0.13 -20.03 0.84
C LEU A 96 0.98 -19.36 1.65
N VAL A 97 0.70 -19.13 2.93
CA VAL A 97 1.53 -18.31 3.82
C VAL A 97 2.34 -19.10 4.84
N GLU A 98 1.90 -20.32 5.19
CA GLU A 98 2.54 -21.13 6.23
C GLU A 98 3.96 -21.54 5.83
N GLY A 99 4.94 -21.23 6.69
CA GLY A 99 6.34 -21.54 6.47
C GLY A 99 7.03 -20.76 5.33
N THR A 100 6.38 -19.71 4.80
CA THR A 100 6.92 -18.89 3.71
C THR A 100 7.64 -17.64 4.22
N SER A 101 8.35 -16.93 3.32
CA SER A 101 9.23 -15.83 3.68
C SER A 101 8.51 -14.61 4.24
N ALA A 102 7.46 -14.10 3.58
CA ALA A 102 6.88 -12.81 3.95
C ALA A 102 6.39 -12.73 5.41
N PRO A 103 5.61 -13.71 5.95
CA PRO A 103 5.18 -13.67 7.34
C PRO A 103 6.34 -13.72 8.34
N ASN A 104 7.48 -14.29 7.97
CA ASN A 104 8.61 -14.57 8.86
C ASN A 104 9.52 -13.36 9.13
N LEU A 105 9.04 -12.15 8.92
CA LEU A 105 9.72 -10.93 9.39
C LEU A 105 9.60 -10.82 10.90
N THR A 106 10.72 -10.97 11.62
CA THR A 106 10.79 -10.90 13.07
C THR A 106 11.46 -9.62 13.56
N ARG A 107 11.26 -9.28 14.84
CA ARG A 107 11.77 -8.06 15.45
C ARG A 107 13.29 -7.88 15.31
N ASP A 108 14.07 -8.95 15.44
CA ASP A 108 15.52 -8.94 15.31
C ASP A 108 16.03 -8.64 13.89
N MET A 109 15.15 -8.72 12.89
CA MET A 109 15.42 -8.36 11.50
C MET A 109 15.14 -6.88 11.19
N VAL A 110 14.49 -6.18 12.11
CA VAL A 110 14.15 -4.77 11.98
C VAL A 110 15.12 -3.93 12.82
N PRO A 111 15.71 -2.85 12.28
CA PRO A 111 16.60 -1.99 13.04
C PRO A 111 15.95 -1.48 14.33
N GLU A 112 16.74 -1.34 15.41
CA GLU A 112 16.26 -0.76 16.67
C GLU A 112 15.75 0.68 16.50
N ARG A 113 16.33 1.42 15.54
CA ARG A 113 15.90 2.76 15.13
C ARG A 113 16.09 2.92 13.63
N LEU A 114 15.09 3.52 12.99
CA LEU A 114 15.24 3.94 11.60
C LEU A 114 16.13 5.17 11.50
N GLY A 115 16.92 5.26 10.43
CA GLY A 115 17.80 6.40 10.17
C GLY A 115 17.02 7.74 10.05
N PRO A 116 17.67 8.88 10.35
CA PRO A 116 17.02 10.20 10.33
C PRO A 116 16.62 10.67 8.93
N GLU A 117 17.12 10.06 7.88
CA GLU A 117 16.77 10.28 6.48
C GLU A 117 15.38 9.72 6.14
N ILE A 118 14.88 8.73 6.88
CA ILE A 118 13.55 8.16 6.70
C ILE A 118 12.53 9.12 7.32
N LYS A 119 11.66 9.70 6.49
CA LYS A 119 10.65 10.68 6.90
C LYS A 119 9.24 10.08 7.01
N ALA A 120 8.99 9.00 6.27
CA ALA A 120 7.69 8.34 6.31
C ALA A 120 7.84 6.82 6.31
N ILE A 121 6.83 6.16 6.86
CA ILE A 121 6.64 4.72 6.91
C ILE A 121 5.32 4.41 6.22
N HIS A 122 5.33 3.51 5.24
CA HIS A 122 4.12 2.97 4.64
C HIS A 122 4.01 1.48 4.97
N LEU A 123 2.81 1.04 5.34
CA LEU A 123 2.52 -0.37 5.62
C LEU A 123 1.04 -0.68 5.39
N GLY A 124 0.74 -1.96 5.20
CA GLY A 124 -0.63 -2.41 4.98
C GLY A 124 -0.75 -3.89 4.64
N THR A 125 -1.91 -4.26 4.13
CA THR A 125 -2.24 -5.57 3.55
C THR A 125 -1.89 -6.75 4.47
N LEU A 126 -1.18 -7.76 3.98
CA LEU A 126 -0.79 -8.96 4.74
C LEU A 126 0.16 -8.63 5.91
N GLY A 127 0.91 -7.52 5.79
CA GLY A 127 1.80 -7.02 6.84
C GLY A 127 1.10 -6.73 8.15
N LEU A 128 -0.21 -6.51 8.13
CA LEU A 128 -1.03 -6.27 9.32
C LEU A 128 -1.86 -7.48 9.75
N ALA A 129 -1.86 -8.56 8.98
CA ALA A 129 -2.64 -9.76 9.25
C ALA A 129 -1.78 -10.95 9.73
N LEU A 130 -0.59 -11.14 9.14
CA LEU A 130 0.20 -12.36 9.28
C LEU A 130 1.27 -12.25 10.36
N GLU A 131 1.26 -13.19 11.31
CA GLU A 131 2.29 -13.28 12.34
C GLU A 131 3.53 -14.08 11.87
N PRO A 132 4.75 -13.75 12.36
CA PRO A 132 5.10 -12.70 13.34
C PRO A 132 5.27 -11.29 12.75
N MET A 133 5.15 -11.12 11.43
CA MET A 133 5.33 -9.83 10.73
C MET A 133 4.41 -8.74 11.29
N ALA A 134 3.14 -9.06 11.54
CA ALA A 134 2.16 -8.09 12.01
C ALA A 134 2.55 -7.49 13.37
N THR A 135 2.91 -8.33 14.34
CA THR A 135 3.42 -7.86 15.64
C THR A 135 4.70 -7.04 15.47
N THR A 136 5.62 -7.46 14.61
CA THR A 136 6.87 -6.76 14.34
C THR A 136 6.63 -5.35 13.77
N LEU A 137 5.69 -5.20 12.83
CA LEU A 137 5.36 -3.91 12.23
C LEU A 137 4.57 -3.00 13.18
N VAL A 138 3.68 -3.55 14.00
CA VAL A 138 3.01 -2.79 15.07
C VAL A 138 4.03 -2.20 16.03
N GLU A 139 5.02 -2.98 16.49
CA GLU A 139 6.08 -2.50 17.36
C GLU A 139 6.96 -1.43 16.69
N LEU A 140 7.23 -1.56 15.39
CA LEU A 140 7.94 -0.54 14.62
C LEU A 140 7.17 0.79 14.63
N VAL A 141 5.87 0.76 14.32
CA VAL A 141 5.04 1.97 14.28
C VAL A 141 4.93 2.60 15.66
N ARG A 142 4.65 1.83 16.72
CA ARG A 142 4.60 2.33 18.11
C ARG A 142 5.85 3.11 18.50
N ARG A 143 7.01 2.72 17.97
CA ARG A 143 8.29 3.34 18.28
C ARG A 143 8.57 4.60 17.46
N GLU A 144 8.09 4.64 16.21
CA GLU A 144 8.51 5.64 15.22
C GLU A 144 7.45 6.72 14.92
N HIS A 145 6.17 6.52 15.27
CA HIS A 145 5.05 7.36 14.81
C HIS A 145 5.10 8.81 15.30
N ASP A 146 5.72 9.09 16.46
CA ASP A 146 5.82 10.46 16.98
C ASP A 146 6.78 11.34 16.16
N GLY A 147 7.76 10.73 15.51
CA GLY A 147 8.81 11.43 14.77
C GLY A 147 8.70 11.34 13.24
N ARG A 148 7.72 10.60 12.72
CA ARG A 148 7.60 10.28 11.29
C ARG A 148 6.15 10.26 10.84
N VAL A 149 5.93 10.52 9.55
CA VAL A 149 4.62 10.29 8.93
C VAL A 149 4.42 8.80 8.77
N VAL A 150 3.41 8.23 9.41
CA VAL A 150 2.96 6.86 9.17
C VAL A 150 1.75 6.92 8.25
N MET A 151 1.81 6.19 7.14
CA MET A 151 0.68 5.94 6.25
C MET A 151 0.31 4.48 6.29
N ILE A 152 -0.94 4.19 6.64
CA ILE A 152 -1.52 2.85 6.58
C ILE A 152 -2.47 2.72 5.39
N ASP A 153 -2.39 1.58 4.69
CA ASP A 153 -3.39 1.09 3.74
C ASP A 153 -3.89 -0.27 4.24
N PRO A 154 -5.03 -0.35 4.95
CA PRO A 154 -5.54 -1.60 5.48
C PRO A 154 -5.63 -2.69 4.42
N ASN A 155 -6.17 -2.36 3.24
CA ASN A 155 -6.30 -3.24 2.09
C ASN A 155 -6.68 -4.67 2.54
N ILE A 156 -7.83 -4.77 3.21
CA ILE A 156 -8.25 -5.88 4.07
C ILE A 156 -8.35 -7.18 3.29
N ARG A 157 -7.73 -8.22 3.84
CA ARG A 157 -7.83 -9.60 3.33
C ARG A 157 -8.41 -10.48 4.42
N LEU A 158 -9.63 -10.97 4.21
CA LEU A 158 -10.34 -11.81 5.17
C LEU A 158 -9.77 -13.24 5.20
N GLY A 159 -9.99 -13.93 6.32
CA GLY A 159 -9.60 -15.34 6.47
C GLY A 159 -8.14 -15.60 6.88
N LEU A 160 -7.29 -14.55 6.98
CA LEU A 160 -5.87 -14.69 7.34
C LEU A 160 -5.59 -14.57 8.83
N ALA A 161 -6.50 -13.95 9.58
CA ALA A 161 -6.43 -13.80 11.02
C ALA A 161 -7.85 -13.83 11.60
N SER A 162 -7.99 -13.96 12.93
CA SER A 162 -9.30 -13.81 13.57
C SER A 162 -9.81 -12.38 13.37
N GLU A 163 -11.07 -12.22 12.92
CA GLU A 163 -11.62 -10.90 12.58
C GLU A 163 -11.55 -9.90 13.73
N GLY A 164 -11.75 -10.36 14.98
CA GLY A 164 -11.70 -9.51 16.17
C GLY A 164 -10.31 -8.93 16.39
N GLU A 165 -9.29 -9.80 16.47
CA GLU A 165 -7.90 -9.39 16.68
C GLU A 165 -7.37 -8.53 15.54
N TYR A 166 -7.74 -8.87 14.29
CA TYR A 166 -7.34 -8.11 13.13
C TYR A 166 -7.95 -6.70 13.14
N ARG A 167 -9.24 -6.59 13.47
CA ARG A 167 -9.93 -5.30 13.58
C ARG A 167 -9.33 -4.42 14.70
N ASP A 168 -9.03 -5.01 15.86
CA ASP A 168 -8.43 -4.27 16.97
C ASP A 168 -7.03 -3.79 16.63
N ARG A 169 -6.23 -4.62 15.96
CA ARG A 169 -4.91 -4.25 15.44
C ARG A 169 -4.99 -3.10 14.43
N LEU A 170 -5.91 -3.18 13.46
CA LEU A 170 -6.10 -2.12 12.49
C LEU A 170 -6.52 -0.80 13.15
N ARG A 171 -7.41 -0.83 14.13
CA ARG A 171 -7.79 0.38 14.88
C ARG A 171 -6.63 0.98 15.65
N GLU A 172 -5.82 0.16 16.28
CA GLU A 172 -4.59 0.62 16.93
C GLU A 172 -3.67 1.30 15.92
N MET A 173 -3.42 0.66 14.77
CA MET A 173 -2.54 1.21 13.74
C MET A 173 -3.09 2.51 13.15
N ILE A 174 -4.41 2.59 12.92
CA ILE A 174 -5.09 3.80 12.46
C ILE A 174 -4.86 4.96 13.42
N SER A 175 -4.98 4.73 14.73
CA SER A 175 -4.80 5.78 15.76
C SER A 175 -3.36 6.31 15.85
N GLN A 176 -2.38 5.56 15.36
CA GLN A 176 -0.96 5.93 15.32
C GLN A 176 -0.50 6.40 13.92
N SER A 177 -1.42 6.49 12.95
CA SER A 177 -1.12 6.87 11.58
C SER A 177 -1.50 8.31 11.30
N ALA A 178 -0.59 9.07 10.70
CA ALA A 178 -0.88 10.41 10.22
C ALA A 178 -1.77 10.39 8.97
N ILE A 179 -1.60 9.38 8.13
CA ILE A 179 -2.36 9.18 6.90
C ILE A 179 -3.01 7.80 6.92
N VAL A 180 -4.32 7.76 6.69
CA VAL A 180 -5.06 6.52 6.45
C VAL A 180 -5.60 6.56 5.03
N LYS A 181 -5.14 5.65 4.18
CA LYS A 181 -5.71 5.44 2.85
C LYS A 181 -6.44 4.09 2.88
N ALA A 182 -7.71 4.08 2.52
CA ALA A 182 -8.53 2.88 2.50
C ALA A 182 -9.49 2.90 1.28
N SER A 183 -10.02 1.76 0.90
CA SER A 183 -11.16 1.71 0.01
C SER A 183 -12.47 1.92 0.78
N ASP A 184 -13.54 2.27 0.07
CA ASP A 184 -14.90 2.30 0.63
C ASP A 184 -15.30 0.94 1.24
N ALA A 185 -14.89 -0.16 0.61
CA ALA A 185 -15.11 -1.52 1.09
C ALA A 185 -14.35 -1.80 2.41
N ASP A 186 -13.09 -1.35 2.54
CA ASP A 186 -12.32 -1.46 3.79
C ASP A 186 -13.01 -0.71 4.92
N LEU A 187 -13.48 0.52 4.65
CA LEU A 187 -14.19 1.31 5.65
C LEU A 187 -15.53 0.70 6.04
N ALA A 188 -16.28 0.15 5.08
CA ALA A 188 -17.54 -0.56 5.38
C ALA A 188 -17.31 -1.78 6.29
N TRP A 189 -16.17 -2.46 6.16
CA TRP A 189 -15.81 -3.57 7.05
C TRP A 189 -15.34 -3.09 8.43
N LEU A 190 -14.51 -2.02 8.49
CA LEU A 190 -13.99 -1.46 9.75
C LEU A 190 -15.08 -0.79 10.59
N TYR A 191 -15.99 -0.08 9.94
CA TYR A 191 -17.04 0.74 10.55
C TYR A 191 -18.42 0.39 9.97
N PRO A 192 -18.97 -0.81 10.27
CA PRO A 192 -20.23 -1.27 9.69
C PRO A 192 -21.38 -0.30 9.95
N GLY A 193 -22.15 0.02 8.89
CA GLY A 193 -23.29 0.90 8.96
C GLY A 193 -23.00 2.40 8.89
N MET A 194 -21.74 2.80 8.75
CA MET A 194 -21.35 4.19 8.48
C MET A 194 -21.17 4.42 6.96
N SER A 195 -21.44 5.66 6.51
CA SER A 195 -20.94 6.11 5.22
C SER A 195 -19.42 6.21 5.22
N TYR A 196 -18.78 6.23 4.06
CA TYR A 196 -17.32 6.38 4.02
C TYR A 196 -16.89 7.78 4.50
N GLU A 197 -17.72 8.81 4.33
CA GLU A 197 -17.49 10.16 4.84
C GLU A 197 -17.51 10.19 6.37
N ASP A 198 -18.54 9.60 6.99
CA ASP A 198 -18.66 9.52 8.45
C ASP A 198 -17.52 8.68 9.06
N ALA A 199 -17.13 7.59 8.39
CA ALA A 199 -16.00 6.76 8.80
C ALA A 199 -14.68 7.52 8.71
N ALA A 200 -14.47 8.32 7.65
CA ALA A 200 -13.29 9.16 7.50
C ALA A 200 -13.21 10.24 8.59
N ASP A 201 -14.31 10.92 8.90
CA ASP A 201 -14.37 11.90 9.98
C ASP A 201 -14.13 11.27 11.35
N ARG A 202 -14.62 10.06 11.57
CA ARG A 202 -14.33 9.31 12.78
C ARG A 202 -12.84 8.99 12.91
N ILE A 203 -12.19 8.53 11.84
CA ILE A 203 -10.75 8.22 11.83
C ILE A 203 -9.93 9.50 12.10
N LEU A 204 -10.33 10.66 11.56
CA LEU A 204 -9.71 11.95 11.92
C LEU A 204 -9.85 12.24 13.42
N GLY A 205 -11.02 11.93 13.99
CA GLY A 205 -11.27 12.06 15.44
C GLY A 205 -10.44 11.09 16.29
N GLU A 206 -9.99 9.99 15.74
CA GLU A 206 -9.16 8.95 16.39
C GLU A 206 -7.65 9.29 16.31
N GLY A 207 -7.24 10.34 15.56
CA GLY A 207 -5.86 10.83 15.56
C GLY A 207 -5.22 11.03 14.19
N ALA A 208 -5.77 10.44 13.12
CA ALA A 208 -5.30 10.67 11.77
C ALA A 208 -5.40 12.15 11.38
N ARG A 209 -4.57 12.59 10.46
CA ARG A 209 -4.54 13.97 9.97
C ARG A 209 -5.12 14.09 8.57
N LEU A 210 -4.94 13.05 7.77
CA LEU A 210 -5.49 12.92 6.43
C LEU A 210 -6.08 11.51 6.27
N VAL A 211 -7.33 11.43 5.86
CA VAL A 211 -7.98 10.18 5.49
C VAL A 211 -8.34 10.25 4.02
N VAL A 212 -7.88 9.28 3.25
CA VAL A 212 -8.14 9.19 1.80
C VAL A 212 -8.91 7.92 1.52
N VAL A 213 -10.05 8.06 0.84
CA VAL A 213 -10.91 6.95 0.46
C VAL A 213 -10.92 6.79 -1.06
N THR A 214 -10.49 5.63 -1.54
CA THR A 214 -10.58 5.30 -2.97
C THR A 214 -11.96 4.73 -3.28
N LEU A 215 -12.61 5.28 -4.35
CA LEU A 215 -13.98 4.97 -4.76
C LEU A 215 -14.01 4.29 -6.14
N GLY A 216 -12.91 3.64 -6.53
CA GLY A 216 -12.78 2.97 -7.82
C GLY A 216 -13.03 3.92 -9.01
N ALA A 217 -14.00 3.58 -9.86
CA ALA A 217 -14.32 4.40 -11.04
C ALA A 217 -14.96 5.76 -10.70
N GLN A 218 -15.32 6.00 -9.45
CA GLN A 218 -15.86 7.29 -8.99
C GLN A 218 -14.77 8.26 -8.55
N GLY A 219 -13.51 7.80 -8.44
CA GLY A 219 -12.38 8.64 -8.07
C GLY A 219 -11.96 8.48 -6.62
N ALA A 220 -11.73 9.58 -5.91
CA ALA A 220 -11.28 9.57 -4.53
C ALA A 220 -11.88 10.70 -3.72
N PHE A 221 -12.01 10.44 -2.43
CA PHE A 221 -12.43 11.39 -1.41
C PHE A 221 -11.32 11.53 -0.38
N ALA A 222 -11.15 12.73 0.17
CA ALA A 222 -10.30 12.94 1.34
C ALA A 222 -10.99 13.81 2.39
N ALA A 223 -10.81 13.43 3.64
CA ALA A 223 -11.11 14.22 4.81
C ALA A 223 -9.79 14.71 5.45
N HIS A 224 -9.70 16.01 5.70
CA HIS A 224 -8.60 16.66 6.40
C HIS A 224 -9.19 17.73 7.32
N ARG A 225 -8.45 18.18 8.30
CA ARG A 225 -8.90 19.11 9.36
C ARG A 225 -9.84 20.20 8.85
N GLY A 226 -11.15 20.02 9.08
CA GLY A 226 -12.19 21.03 8.83
C GLY A 226 -12.68 21.12 7.38
N PHE A 227 -12.21 20.28 6.46
CA PHE A 227 -12.72 20.24 5.09
C PHE A 227 -12.66 18.85 4.46
N HIS A 228 -13.48 18.67 3.43
CA HIS A 228 -13.49 17.50 2.56
C HIS A 228 -13.15 17.91 1.13
N VAL A 229 -12.55 16.99 0.40
CA VAL A 229 -12.23 17.12 -1.04
C VAL A 229 -12.65 15.84 -1.74
N ALA A 230 -13.27 15.96 -2.89
CA ALA A 230 -13.52 14.84 -3.79
C ALA A 230 -12.97 15.17 -5.18
N VAL A 231 -12.42 14.16 -5.85
CA VAL A 231 -11.94 14.27 -7.23
C VAL A 231 -12.44 13.09 -8.04
N ASP A 232 -12.75 13.34 -9.32
CA ASP A 232 -13.20 12.30 -10.24
C ASP A 232 -12.04 11.38 -10.66
N ALA A 233 -12.35 10.14 -11.01
CA ALA A 233 -11.39 9.22 -11.59
C ALA A 233 -10.96 9.68 -13.00
N VAL A 234 -9.67 9.48 -13.30
CA VAL A 234 -9.17 9.66 -14.66
C VAL A 234 -9.67 8.51 -15.55
N LYS A 235 -10.37 8.85 -16.64
CA LYS A 235 -10.95 7.87 -17.57
C LYS A 235 -9.84 7.23 -18.42
N VAL A 236 -9.77 5.91 -18.39
CA VAL A 236 -8.89 5.08 -19.22
C VAL A 236 -9.64 3.82 -19.69
N VAL A 237 -9.06 3.15 -20.69
CA VAL A 237 -9.48 1.77 -21.03
C VAL A 237 -8.82 0.86 -20.01
N VAL A 238 -9.65 0.23 -19.17
CA VAL A 238 -9.17 -0.68 -18.12
C VAL A 238 -8.73 -2.00 -18.74
N VAL A 239 -7.49 -2.39 -18.46
CA VAL A 239 -6.90 -3.69 -18.82
C VAL A 239 -6.85 -4.60 -17.60
N ASP A 240 -6.40 -4.06 -16.45
CA ASP A 240 -6.26 -4.78 -15.19
C ASP A 240 -6.42 -3.76 -14.04
N THR A 241 -6.88 -4.21 -12.88
CA THR A 241 -7.01 -3.34 -11.69
C THR A 241 -5.98 -3.67 -10.60
N ILE A 242 -5.17 -4.69 -10.81
CA ILE A 242 -4.14 -5.13 -9.85
C ILE A 242 -3.12 -4.00 -9.63
N GLY A 243 -2.83 -3.68 -8.36
CA GLY A 243 -1.85 -2.66 -7.99
C GLY A 243 -2.30 -1.21 -8.16
N ALA A 244 -3.54 -0.95 -8.63
CA ALA A 244 -4.04 0.43 -8.78
C ALA A 244 -4.11 1.18 -7.44
N GLY A 245 -4.57 0.51 -6.38
CA GLY A 245 -4.59 1.04 -5.02
C GLY A 245 -3.20 1.33 -4.47
N ASP A 246 -2.24 0.44 -4.77
CA ASP A 246 -0.84 0.58 -4.36
C ASP A 246 -0.18 1.76 -5.08
N ALA A 247 -0.42 1.88 -6.39
CA ALA A 247 0.06 3.01 -7.20
C ALA A 247 -0.56 4.34 -6.76
N PHE A 248 -1.85 4.35 -6.39
CA PHE A 248 -2.52 5.52 -5.80
C PHE A 248 -1.83 5.95 -4.50
N GLY A 249 -1.63 5.02 -3.56
CA GLY A 249 -0.97 5.30 -2.28
C GLY A 249 0.46 5.78 -2.45
N ALA A 250 1.20 5.16 -3.36
CA ALA A 250 2.56 5.59 -3.71
C ALA A 250 2.57 7.02 -4.29
N ALA A 251 1.65 7.34 -5.20
CA ALA A 251 1.56 8.66 -5.80
C ALA A 251 1.16 9.74 -4.78
N LEU A 252 0.29 9.41 -3.82
CA LEU A 252 -0.03 10.30 -2.69
C LEU A 252 1.23 10.66 -1.90
N LEU A 253 2.01 9.66 -1.51
CA LEU A 253 3.27 9.88 -0.80
C LEU A 253 4.31 10.60 -1.66
N ALA A 254 4.36 10.32 -2.96
CA ALA A 254 5.28 10.99 -3.89
C ALA A 254 4.93 12.46 -4.06
N TRP A 255 3.64 12.79 -4.18
CA TRP A 255 3.20 14.18 -4.25
C TRP A 255 3.55 14.94 -2.96
N LEU A 256 3.27 14.37 -1.79
CA LEU A 256 3.62 14.96 -0.51
C LEU A 256 5.15 15.15 -0.37
N HIS A 257 5.93 14.19 -0.86
CA HIS A 257 7.39 14.29 -0.86
C HIS A 257 7.90 15.43 -1.74
N ASP A 258 7.39 15.54 -2.96
CA ASP A 258 7.81 16.56 -3.93
C ASP A 258 7.40 18.00 -3.54
N HIS A 259 6.43 18.13 -2.61
CA HIS A 259 5.97 19.42 -2.06
C HIS A 259 6.46 19.68 -0.63
N ASP A 260 7.46 18.92 -0.14
CA ASP A 260 8.02 19.03 1.22
C ASP A 260 6.97 18.92 2.35
N ALA A 261 5.83 18.26 2.05
CA ALA A 261 4.69 18.12 2.95
C ALA A 261 4.76 16.89 3.88
N ILE A 262 5.80 16.06 3.78
CA ILE A 262 6.02 14.93 4.69
C ILE A 262 6.60 15.44 5.99
N GLN A 263 5.70 15.94 6.85
CA GLN A 263 6.01 16.45 8.18
C GLN A 263 5.08 15.81 9.21
N PRO A 264 5.52 15.56 10.47
CA PRO A 264 4.71 14.87 11.47
C PRO A 264 3.35 15.54 11.77
N ASP A 265 3.23 16.86 11.62
CA ASP A 265 1.98 17.58 11.80
C ASP A 265 1.07 17.58 10.57
N LEU A 266 1.59 17.20 9.42
CA LEU A 266 0.89 17.07 8.13
C LEU A 266 -0.15 18.18 7.91
N HIS A 267 0.31 19.40 7.76
CA HIS A 267 -0.55 20.55 7.51
C HIS A 267 -0.69 20.78 6.01
N LEU A 268 -1.91 20.67 5.49
CA LEU A 268 -2.22 20.80 4.07
C LEU A 268 -3.41 21.75 3.88
N GLU A 269 -3.32 22.58 2.86
CA GLU A 269 -4.44 23.38 2.38
C GLU A 269 -5.34 22.55 1.46
N LYS A 270 -6.58 23.02 1.27
CA LYS A 270 -7.58 22.28 0.47
C LYS A 270 -7.13 22.02 -0.96
N GLU A 271 -6.48 22.98 -1.60
CA GLU A 271 -5.97 22.84 -2.97
C GLU A 271 -4.78 21.87 -3.05
N GLU A 272 -3.97 21.78 -2.01
CA GLU A 272 -2.87 20.82 -1.91
C GLU A 272 -3.41 19.39 -1.79
N VAL A 273 -4.42 19.15 -0.95
CA VAL A 273 -5.09 17.85 -0.86
C VAL A 273 -5.72 17.48 -2.19
N LYS A 274 -6.36 18.44 -2.88
CA LYS A 274 -6.94 18.21 -4.20
C LYS A 274 -5.88 17.81 -5.22
N GLY A 275 -4.77 18.55 -5.30
CA GLY A 275 -3.66 18.23 -6.21
C GLY A 275 -3.05 16.85 -5.95
N ALA A 276 -2.89 16.48 -4.66
CA ALA A 276 -2.41 15.16 -4.27
C ALA A 276 -3.36 14.03 -4.71
N LEU A 277 -4.68 14.23 -4.57
CA LEU A 277 -5.67 13.26 -5.03
C LEU A 277 -5.71 13.13 -6.55
N GLU A 278 -5.68 14.25 -7.29
CA GLU A 278 -5.67 14.25 -8.76
C GLU A 278 -4.43 13.53 -9.30
N TYR A 279 -3.26 13.77 -8.73
CA TYR A 279 -2.03 13.07 -9.06
C TYR A 279 -2.12 11.56 -8.76
N SER A 280 -2.70 11.21 -7.62
CA SER A 280 -2.89 9.80 -7.21
C SER A 280 -3.89 9.07 -8.12
N CYS A 281 -5.00 9.73 -8.50
CA CYS A 281 -5.96 9.18 -9.46
C CYS A 281 -5.32 8.96 -10.84
N LEU A 282 -4.43 9.84 -11.29
CA LEU A 282 -3.71 9.67 -12.54
C LEU A 282 -2.79 8.44 -12.49
N ALA A 283 -2.03 8.25 -11.42
CA ALA A 283 -1.16 7.08 -11.28
C ALA A 283 -1.94 5.77 -11.26
N ALA A 284 -3.06 5.72 -10.51
CA ALA A 284 -3.95 4.56 -10.49
C ALA A 284 -4.54 4.25 -11.87
N ALA A 285 -4.99 5.27 -12.60
CA ALA A 285 -5.55 5.12 -13.94
C ALA A 285 -4.51 4.60 -14.95
N LEU A 286 -3.27 5.11 -14.90
CA LEU A 286 -2.17 4.64 -15.75
C LEU A 286 -1.81 3.18 -15.44
N THR A 287 -1.87 2.77 -14.18
CA THR A 287 -1.70 1.37 -13.76
C THR A 287 -2.83 0.52 -14.31
N CYS A 288 -4.09 0.95 -14.17
CA CYS A 288 -5.25 0.22 -14.71
C CYS A 288 -5.22 0.03 -16.23
N ALA A 289 -4.51 0.88 -16.98
CA ALA A 289 -4.37 0.77 -18.42
C ALA A 289 -3.34 -0.28 -18.88
N ARG A 290 -2.74 -1.06 -17.95
CA ARG A 290 -1.70 -2.06 -18.19
C ARG A 290 -2.07 -3.38 -17.55
N ALA A 291 -1.44 -4.45 -17.99
CA ALA A 291 -1.61 -5.77 -17.39
C ALA A 291 -0.72 -5.91 -16.14
N GLY A 292 -1.30 -6.38 -15.04
CA GLY A 292 -0.63 -6.56 -13.76
C GLY A 292 -0.31 -5.24 -13.04
N ALA A 293 0.39 -5.33 -11.90
CA ALA A 293 0.81 -4.19 -11.10
C ALA A 293 2.03 -3.48 -11.74
N ASP A 294 1.79 -2.74 -12.83
CA ASP A 294 2.83 -1.98 -13.55
C ASP A 294 2.61 -0.47 -13.39
N PRO A 295 3.10 0.13 -12.28
CA PRO A 295 2.89 1.54 -12.00
C PRO A 295 3.67 2.46 -12.96
N PRO A 296 3.20 3.70 -13.18
CA PRO A 296 3.85 4.63 -14.09
C PRO A 296 5.20 5.13 -13.57
N TRP A 297 6.06 5.53 -14.52
CA TRP A 297 7.26 6.30 -14.24
C TRP A 297 6.92 7.80 -14.09
N LYS A 298 7.77 8.55 -13.38
CA LYS A 298 7.60 10.01 -13.19
C LYS A 298 7.44 10.77 -14.50
N SER A 299 8.17 10.37 -15.55
CA SER A 299 8.07 10.98 -16.88
C SER A 299 6.70 10.78 -17.56
N GLU A 300 5.97 9.73 -17.22
CA GLU A 300 4.64 9.46 -17.78
C GLU A 300 3.54 10.27 -17.07
N MET A 301 3.78 10.62 -15.81
CA MET A 301 2.88 11.49 -15.05
C MET A 301 2.90 12.91 -15.62
N THR A 302 4.08 13.46 -15.86
CA THR A 302 4.25 14.83 -16.38
C THR A 302 3.82 15.02 -17.84
N ALA A 303 3.88 13.97 -18.65
CA ALA A 303 3.48 14.06 -20.07
C ALA A 303 1.97 14.32 -20.28
N ARG A 304 1.12 14.11 -19.27
CA ARG A 304 -0.33 14.37 -19.31
C ARG A 304 -0.77 15.69 -18.68
N GLU A 305 0.01 16.25 -17.77
CA GLU A 305 -0.23 17.61 -17.24
C GLU A 305 -0.07 18.70 -18.31
N SER A 306 0.62 18.38 -19.42
CA SER A 306 0.92 19.32 -20.51
C SER A 306 -0.10 19.26 -21.67
N ARG A 307 -1.20 18.53 -21.57
CA ARG A 307 -2.27 18.39 -22.56
C ARG A 307 -3.62 18.81 -22.00
#